data_61f704e926decb22eca98aa672d86ce3
#
_entry.id   61f704e926decb22eca98aa672d86ce3
#
_cell.length_a   1.000
_cell.length_b   1.000
_cell.length_c   1.000
_cell.angle_alpha   90.00
_cell.angle_beta   90.00
_cell.angle_gamma   90.00
#
_symmetry.space_group_name_H-M   'P 1'
#
loop_
_entity.id
_entity.type
_entity.pdbx_description
1 polymer ?
#
loop_
_entity_poly.entity_id
_entity_poly.type
_entity_poly.pdbx_seq_one_letter_code
_entity_poly.pdbx_strand_id
1 'polypeptide(L)'
;LNITYPPAQRRAFDNELSERAQEGFELFHIKGDVGGTPGANLCGNCHRMPFWVSSNTPGSGMDAPTWRGAYDRFLILPQGRLNIIDFPFYRRVAEQGIPERSVWQFTWGGRRAFDPVWDMVLEGSTGFSGAFARQVTVNQTTAKSTITSSLLDALESTAHEGGIVLQCEGVILKDDKTLPVMLQFSGGYKSVKGEQTYSRAQLLEMAAEGNFIGTFTGRHGENADYDHPQPALWTLGPIHSQRGRQKFPKLAGDNKTMTISGRHIREGAQILVDGHKVEGSMKIGDKDRLEITLTQLPPIGMHFLQVQNPGGLFSNDFIFHVTADTVLQEALGTAVRIGDRSVVQETLAAGANPNQPVETGNTALSTAAFHGQLDVMRLLLEKGGKVNATNEDGNTPLHVAAFMGRTEIVQLLLAKGASITQRNGRRETAID
;
A
#
# COMPACT_ATOMS: atom_id res chain seq x y z
N LEU A 1 -23.63 -2.58 6.48
CA LEU A 1 -23.57 -1.13 6.53
C LEU A 1 -22.36 -0.64 5.76
N ASN A 2 -22.60 -0.07 4.60
CA ASN A 2 -21.53 0.42 3.73
C ASN A 2 -21.35 1.93 3.95
N ILE A 3 -20.76 2.27 5.09
CA ILE A 3 -20.51 3.66 5.46
C ILE A 3 -19.22 4.11 4.77
N THR A 4 -19.34 5.14 3.94
CA THR A 4 -18.19 5.85 3.39
C THR A 4 -17.75 6.93 4.38
N TYR A 5 -16.44 6.97 4.64
CA TYR A 5 -15.81 8.02 5.42
C TYR A 5 -14.94 8.87 4.50
N PRO A 6 -14.80 10.17 4.74
CA PRO A 6 -13.75 10.94 4.07
C PRO A 6 -12.38 10.35 4.39
N PRO A 7 -11.38 10.48 3.51
CA PRO A 7 -10.05 9.98 3.77
C PRO A 7 -9.45 10.65 5.02
N ALA A 8 -8.64 9.88 5.73
CA ALA A 8 -7.92 10.39 6.89
C ALA A 8 -7.03 11.58 6.49
N GLN A 9 -6.82 12.51 7.41
CA GLN A 9 -5.95 13.67 7.17
C GLN A 9 -4.51 13.28 6.77
N ARG A 10 -4.06 12.08 7.15
CA ARG A 10 -2.74 11.54 6.79
C ARG A 10 -2.68 10.97 5.37
N ARG A 11 -3.82 10.62 4.77
CA ARG A 11 -3.84 10.15 3.37
C ARG A 11 -3.30 11.25 2.45
N ALA A 12 -2.34 10.94 1.60
CA ALA A 12 -1.79 11.89 0.65
C ALA A 12 -2.86 12.42 -0.32
N PHE A 13 -2.65 13.62 -0.88
CA PHE A 13 -3.60 14.23 -1.82
C PHE A 13 -3.75 13.40 -3.10
N ASP A 14 -2.66 12.81 -3.58
CA ASP A 14 -2.59 11.92 -4.73
C ASP A 14 -3.11 10.50 -4.46
N ASN A 15 -3.61 10.25 -3.25
CA ASN A 15 -4.15 8.97 -2.82
C ASN A 15 -3.12 7.84 -2.62
N GLU A 16 -1.83 8.11 -2.71
CA GLU A 16 -0.79 7.14 -2.37
C GLU A 16 -0.78 6.81 -0.87
N LEU A 17 -0.31 5.62 -0.55
CA LEU A 17 -0.02 5.19 0.81
C LEU A 17 1.42 5.52 1.18
N SER A 18 1.63 6.05 2.38
CA SER A 18 2.99 6.22 2.89
C SER A 18 3.70 4.87 3.02
N GLU A 19 5.04 4.88 2.96
CA GLU A 19 5.86 3.67 3.14
C GLU A 19 5.52 2.94 4.44
N ARG A 20 5.23 3.67 5.51
CA ARG A 20 4.85 3.08 6.79
C ARG A 20 3.47 2.43 6.75
N ALA A 21 2.51 3.03 6.05
CA ALA A 21 1.21 2.39 5.84
C ALA A 21 1.33 1.13 4.98
N GLN A 22 2.19 1.15 3.95
CA GLN A 22 2.50 -0.03 3.14
C GLN A 22 3.14 -1.15 3.98
N GLU A 23 4.11 -0.82 4.84
CA GLU A 23 4.68 -1.75 5.82
C GLU A 23 3.59 -2.31 6.75
N GLY A 24 2.66 -1.47 7.19
CA GLY A 24 1.51 -1.88 8.00
C GLY A 24 0.62 -2.90 7.29
N PHE A 25 0.32 -2.70 6.00
CA PHE A 25 -0.41 -3.68 5.18
C PHE A 25 0.35 -5.01 5.08
N GLU A 26 1.66 -4.95 4.89
CA GLU A 26 2.51 -6.14 4.81
C GLU A 26 2.53 -6.92 6.13
N LEU A 27 2.70 -6.22 7.26
CA LEU A 27 2.65 -6.83 8.58
C LEU A 27 1.26 -7.42 8.88
N PHE A 28 0.21 -6.68 8.58
CA PHE A 28 -1.16 -7.05 8.92
C PHE A 28 -1.69 -8.23 8.11
N HIS A 29 -1.36 -8.30 6.83
CA HIS A 29 -1.95 -9.25 5.88
C HIS A 29 -1.00 -10.37 5.42
N ILE A 30 0.33 -10.17 5.49
CA ILE A 30 1.32 -11.05 4.86
C ILE A 30 2.34 -11.62 5.84
N LYS A 31 3.04 -10.76 6.58
CA LYS A 31 4.16 -11.17 7.46
C LYS A 31 3.72 -11.63 8.83
N GLY A 32 2.73 -10.94 9.42
CA GLY A 32 2.31 -11.21 10.79
C GLY A 32 3.30 -10.71 11.85
N ASP A 33 3.25 -11.30 13.03
CA ASP A 33 4.08 -10.90 14.17
C ASP A 33 5.57 -10.99 13.85
N VAL A 34 6.29 -9.87 14.02
CA VAL A 34 7.71 -9.74 13.75
C VAL A 34 8.59 -10.63 14.65
N GLY A 35 8.05 -11.12 15.75
CA GLY A 35 8.74 -12.01 16.69
C GLY A 35 8.35 -13.49 16.59
N GLY A 36 7.46 -13.85 15.68
CA GLY A 36 6.91 -15.19 15.53
C GLY A 36 7.29 -15.88 14.23
N THR A 37 6.69 -17.02 13.97
CA THR A 37 6.79 -17.71 12.69
C THR A 37 6.22 -16.84 11.59
N PRO A 38 6.94 -16.53 10.50
CA PRO A 38 6.46 -15.72 9.41
C PRO A 38 5.10 -16.21 8.90
N GLY A 39 4.13 -15.29 8.83
CA GLY A 39 2.77 -15.60 8.42
C GLY A 39 1.90 -16.31 9.47
N ALA A 40 2.38 -16.51 10.70
CA ALA A 40 1.55 -16.86 11.84
C ALA A 40 0.92 -15.59 12.44
N ASN A 41 -0.25 -15.75 13.07
CA ASN A 41 -0.95 -14.65 13.77
C ASN A 41 -1.20 -13.39 12.91
N LEU A 42 -1.52 -13.58 11.64
CA LEU A 42 -1.93 -12.49 10.75
C LEU A 42 -3.26 -11.88 11.22
N CYS A 43 -3.24 -10.61 11.57
CA CYS A 43 -4.47 -9.87 11.91
C CYS A 43 -5.50 -9.92 10.77
N GLY A 44 -5.02 -9.85 9.52
CA GLY A 44 -5.83 -9.95 8.31
C GLY A 44 -6.56 -11.28 8.13
N ASN A 45 -6.19 -12.35 8.85
CA ASN A 45 -6.95 -13.60 8.83
C ASN A 45 -8.28 -13.49 9.58
N CYS A 46 -8.36 -12.62 10.58
CA CYS A 46 -9.59 -12.31 11.30
C CYS A 46 -10.21 -10.99 10.81
N HIS A 47 -9.41 -9.92 10.68
CA HIS A 47 -9.84 -8.61 10.20
C HIS A 47 -9.69 -8.51 8.68
N ARG A 48 -10.69 -9.01 7.96
CA ARG A 48 -10.59 -9.18 6.51
C ARG A 48 -11.00 -7.95 5.72
N MET A 49 -10.35 -7.78 4.58
CA MET A 49 -10.84 -6.86 3.56
C MET A 49 -12.25 -7.31 3.09
N PRO A 50 -13.09 -6.39 2.70
CA PRO A 50 -12.83 -4.96 2.47
C PRO A 50 -13.03 -4.07 3.69
N PHE A 51 -13.56 -4.58 4.80
CA PHE A 51 -14.03 -3.74 5.91
C PHE A 51 -13.18 -3.82 7.17
N TRP A 52 -12.15 -4.68 7.18
CA TRP A 52 -11.37 -5.00 8.38
C TRP A 52 -12.24 -5.35 9.60
N VAL A 53 -13.31 -6.05 9.33
CA VAL A 53 -14.23 -6.59 10.32
C VAL A 53 -13.85 -8.03 10.60
N SER A 54 -13.80 -8.41 11.86
CA SER A 54 -13.70 -9.82 12.23
C SER A 54 -15.09 -10.42 12.28
N SER A 55 -15.34 -11.39 11.45
CA SER A 55 -16.49 -12.27 11.59
C SER A 55 -16.04 -13.54 12.31
N ASN A 56 -16.66 -13.85 13.45
CA ASN A 56 -16.39 -15.06 14.19
C ASN A 56 -14.99 -15.11 14.84
N THR A 57 -14.69 -14.14 15.72
CA THR A 57 -13.45 -14.13 16.48
C THR A 57 -13.34 -15.41 17.33
N PRO A 58 -12.25 -16.21 17.19
CA PRO A 58 -12.08 -17.44 17.96
C PRO A 58 -12.24 -17.21 19.47
N GLY A 59 -13.11 -17.97 20.08
CA GLY A 59 -13.35 -17.95 21.54
C GLY A 59 -14.43 -17.00 22.05
N SER A 60 -14.91 -16.04 21.27
CA SER A 60 -15.97 -15.12 21.69
C SER A 60 -17.25 -15.19 20.87
N GLY A 61 -17.17 -15.66 19.63
CA GLY A 61 -18.31 -15.64 18.70
C GLY A 61 -18.80 -14.24 18.32
N MET A 62 -18.12 -13.19 18.79
CA MET A 62 -18.50 -11.80 18.51
C MET A 62 -17.73 -11.27 17.31
N ASP A 63 -18.43 -10.46 16.51
CA ASP A 63 -17.80 -9.73 15.42
C ASP A 63 -17.03 -8.53 15.98
N ALA A 64 -15.77 -8.39 15.59
CA ALA A 64 -15.01 -7.19 15.93
C ALA A 64 -15.48 -6.00 15.06
N PRO A 65 -15.56 -4.81 15.63
CA PRO A 65 -15.92 -3.61 14.85
C PRO A 65 -14.93 -3.36 13.74
N THR A 66 -15.42 -2.76 12.65
CA THR A 66 -14.58 -2.34 11.55
C THR A 66 -13.49 -1.36 12.00
N TRP A 67 -12.28 -1.51 11.48
CA TRP A 67 -11.20 -0.54 11.68
C TRP A 67 -11.24 0.61 10.67
N ARG A 68 -12.13 0.54 9.69
CA ARG A 68 -12.35 1.67 8.77
C ARG A 68 -12.89 2.89 9.55
N GLY A 69 -12.37 4.06 9.20
CA GLY A 69 -12.72 5.30 9.89
C GLY A 69 -12.18 5.38 11.33
N ALA A 70 -11.16 4.59 11.67
CA ALA A 70 -10.55 4.60 13.00
C ALA A 70 -9.97 5.96 13.38
N TYR A 71 -9.54 6.76 12.41
CA TYR A 71 -9.02 8.12 12.62
C TYR A 71 -10.05 9.09 13.23
N ASP A 72 -11.34 8.79 13.09
CA ASP A 72 -12.45 9.59 13.64
C ASP A 72 -13.03 8.99 14.94
N ARG A 73 -12.35 8.01 15.53
CA ARG A 73 -12.81 7.34 16.75
C ARG A 73 -11.94 7.67 17.94
N PHE A 74 -12.59 8.10 19.02
CA PHE A 74 -11.92 8.36 20.29
C PHE A 74 -11.39 7.08 20.95
N LEU A 75 -12.17 6.00 20.91
CA LEU A 75 -11.84 4.69 21.45
C LEU A 75 -11.99 3.62 20.38
N ILE A 76 -10.90 2.91 20.07
CA ILE A 76 -10.92 1.85 19.05
C ILE A 76 -11.22 0.49 19.68
N LEU A 77 -10.77 0.24 20.89
CA LEU A 77 -11.09 -0.97 21.62
C LEU A 77 -11.99 -0.69 22.81
N PRO A 78 -12.93 -1.62 23.17
CA PRO A 78 -13.91 -1.43 24.25
C PRO A 78 -13.31 -1.10 25.60
N GLN A 79 -12.03 -1.41 25.80
CA GLN A 79 -11.32 -1.19 27.05
C GLN A 79 -10.46 0.08 27.08
N GLY A 80 -10.61 0.97 26.09
CA GLY A 80 -9.86 2.21 26.00
C GLY A 80 -8.35 2.05 25.80
N ARG A 81 -7.92 0.86 25.41
CA ARG A 81 -6.48 0.52 25.32
C ARG A 81 -5.78 1.09 24.12
N LEU A 82 -6.54 1.50 23.11
CA LEU A 82 -6.03 2.12 21.91
C LEU A 82 -6.83 3.38 21.65
N ASN A 83 -6.28 4.47 22.08
CA ASN A 83 -6.78 5.80 21.77
C ASN A 83 -5.79 6.48 20.85
N ILE A 84 -6.21 6.81 19.64
CA ILE A 84 -5.37 7.52 18.66
C ILE A 84 -4.88 8.85 19.22
N ILE A 85 -5.65 9.48 20.06
CA ILE A 85 -5.36 10.79 20.65
C ILE A 85 -4.50 10.64 21.92
N ASP A 86 -4.49 9.49 22.56
CA ASP A 86 -3.85 9.32 23.87
C ASP A 86 -2.47 8.66 23.83
N PHE A 87 -1.65 9.08 22.87
CA PHE A 87 -0.22 8.78 22.94
C PHE A 87 0.45 9.24 24.27
N PRO A 88 0.03 10.34 24.92
CA PRO A 88 0.47 10.66 26.27
C PRO A 88 0.17 9.60 27.32
N PHE A 89 -0.91 8.84 27.20
CA PHE A 89 -1.22 7.75 28.12
C PHE A 89 -0.16 6.65 28.10
N TYR A 90 0.29 6.25 26.92
CA TYR A 90 1.34 5.22 26.80
C TYR A 90 2.69 5.70 27.32
N ARG A 91 3.03 6.97 27.14
CA ARG A 91 4.23 7.54 27.76
C ARG A 91 4.16 7.43 29.28
N ARG A 92 3.04 7.79 29.90
CA ARG A 92 2.84 7.68 31.35
C ARG A 92 2.92 6.25 31.84
N VAL A 93 2.36 5.31 31.09
CA VAL A 93 2.43 3.88 31.44
C VAL A 93 3.88 3.37 31.34
N ALA A 94 4.63 3.78 30.33
CA ALA A 94 6.04 3.45 30.19
C ALA A 94 6.89 4.10 31.30
N GLU A 95 6.62 5.36 31.65
CA GLU A 95 7.25 6.09 32.75
C GLU A 95 6.99 5.45 34.14
N GLN A 96 5.86 4.77 34.30
CA GLN A 96 5.52 4.00 35.50
C GLN A 96 6.19 2.62 35.56
N GLY A 97 7.04 2.28 34.60
CA GLY A 97 7.74 1.00 34.56
C GLY A 97 6.84 -0.20 34.24
N ILE A 98 5.61 0.04 33.80
CA ILE A 98 4.71 -1.04 33.34
C ILE A 98 5.21 -1.48 31.96
N PRO A 99 5.58 -2.76 31.77
CA PRO A 99 6.05 -3.25 30.48
C PRO A 99 5.01 -2.95 29.40
N GLU A 100 5.44 -2.34 28.30
CA GLU A 100 4.57 -2.01 27.16
C GLU A 100 3.75 -3.23 26.69
N ARG A 101 4.35 -4.41 26.80
CA ARG A 101 3.75 -5.72 26.50
C ARG A 101 2.55 -6.09 27.37
N SER A 102 2.48 -5.61 28.61
CA SER A 102 1.34 -5.88 29.51
C SER A 102 0.15 -4.94 29.26
N VAL A 103 0.37 -3.82 28.59
CA VAL A 103 -0.66 -2.88 28.16
C VAL A 103 -1.28 -3.32 26.84
N TRP A 104 -0.46 -3.89 25.96
CA TRP A 104 -0.90 -4.47 24.71
C TRP A 104 -1.12 -5.97 24.88
N GLN A 105 -2.36 -6.41 24.84
CA GLN A 105 -2.67 -7.86 24.89
C GLN A 105 -2.26 -8.61 23.60
N PHE A 106 -1.66 -7.93 22.64
CA PHE A 106 -1.14 -8.52 21.42
C PHE A 106 0.37 -8.72 21.56
N THR A 107 0.83 -9.89 21.16
CA THR A 107 2.23 -10.35 21.26
C THR A 107 3.18 -9.72 20.24
N TRP A 108 2.88 -8.55 19.74
CA TRP A 108 3.54 -7.90 18.62
C TRP A 108 4.85 -7.19 18.95
N GLY A 109 5.63 -7.67 19.88
CA GLY A 109 6.96 -7.12 20.13
C GLY A 109 7.01 -5.67 20.59
N GLY A 110 5.87 -5.12 21.05
CA GLY A 110 5.74 -3.76 21.54
C GLY A 110 5.22 -2.77 20.50
N ARG A 111 5.06 -1.52 20.93
CA ARG A 111 4.45 -0.44 20.16
C ARG A 111 5.12 -0.17 18.80
N ARG A 112 6.47 -0.22 18.77
CA ARG A 112 7.23 0.09 17.54
C ARG A 112 6.89 -0.84 16.38
N ALA A 113 6.66 -2.12 16.70
CA ALA A 113 6.27 -3.11 15.69
C ALA A 113 4.82 -2.92 15.21
N PHE A 114 3.96 -2.28 16.01
CA PHE A 114 2.57 -2.05 15.68
C PHE A 114 2.31 -0.67 15.05
N ASP A 115 3.19 0.30 15.22
CA ASP A 115 3.03 1.65 14.66
C ASP A 115 2.76 1.67 13.15
N PRO A 116 3.40 0.84 12.30
CA PRO A 116 3.08 0.76 10.87
C PRO A 116 1.64 0.29 10.60
N VAL A 117 1.12 -0.64 11.42
CA VAL A 117 -0.28 -1.10 11.31
C VAL A 117 -1.25 0.05 11.63
N TRP A 118 -0.87 0.93 12.56
CA TRP A 118 -1.64 2.15 12.82
C TRP A 118 -1.64 3.10 11.63
N ASP A 119 -0.50 3.35 11.04
CA ASP A 119 -0.41 4.20 9.86
C ASP A 119 -1.27 3.62 8.72
N MET A 120 -1.25 2.29 8.52
CA MET A 120 -2.15 1.59 7.60
C MET A 120 -3.63 1.86 7.91
N VAL A 121 -4.04 1.71 9.16
CA VAL A 121 -5.45 1.91 9.58
C VAL A 121 -5.89 3.35 9.42
N LEU A 122 -4.99 4.31 9.68
CA LEU A 122 -5.24 5.74 9.57
C LEU A 122 -5.25 6.24 8.13
N GLU A 123 -4.53 5.59 7.22
CA GLU A 123 -4.43 5.97 5.81
C GLU A 123 -5.28 5.11 4.88
N GLY A 124 -5.71 3.93 5.33
CA GLY A 124 -6.49 2.99 4.52
C GLY A 124 -7.72 3.63 3.89
N SER A 125 -8.07 3.18 2.70
CA SER A 125 -9.14 3.77 1.90
C SER A 125 -10.49 3.73 2.61
N THR A 126 -11.19 4.84 2.54
CA THR A 126 -12.52 5.05 3.10
C THR A 126 -13.59 5.32 2.04
N GLY A 127 -13.22 5.23 0.76
CA GLY A 127 -14.11 5.41 -0.39
C GLY A 127 -13.89 6.70 -1.17
N PHE A 128 -13.10 7.63 -0.64
CA PHE A 128 -12.77 8.88 -1.32
C PHE A 128 -11.27 8.97 -1.64
N SER A 129 -10.90 9.84 -2.56
CA SER A 129 -9.49 10.16 -2.83
C SER A 129 -8.86 10.92 -1.66
N GLY A 130 -7.52 10.89 -1.57
CA GLY A 130 -6.79 11.69 -0.58
C GLY A 130 -7.00 13.19 -0.71
N ALA A 131 -7.35 13.69 -1.89
CA ALA A 131 -7.64 15.10 -2.16
C ALA A 131 -9.04 15.55 -1.72
N PHE A 132 -9.95 14.61 -1.39
CA PHE A 132 -11.29 14.95 -0.95
C PHE A 132 -11.26 15.75 0.36
N ALA A 133 -12.08 16.82 0.42
CA ALA A 133 -12.19 17.78 1.52
C ALA A 133 -10.90 18.56 1.83
N ARG A 134 -9.85 18.44 1.01
CA ARG A 134 -8.63 19.25 1.15
C ARG A 134 -8.84 20.65 0.60
N GLN A 135 -8.17 21.59 1.23
CA GLN A 135 -8.29 23.02 0.90
C GLN A 135 -6.91 23.67 0.77
N VAL A 136 -6.78 24.55 -0.21
CA VAL A 136 -5.61 25.41 -0.40
C VAL A 136 -6.10 26.83 -0.62
N THR A 137 -5.68 27.74 0.25
CA THR A 137 -6.01 29.17 0.11
C THR A 137 -4.86 29.91 -0.57
N VAL A 138 -5.17 30.56 -1.68
CA VAL A 138 -4.27 31.41 -2.43
C VAL A 138 -4.59 32.88 -2.14
N ASN A 139 -3.58 33.60 -1.70
CA ASN A 139 -3.61 35.04 -1.43
C ASN A 139 -2.23 35.64 -1.70
N GLN A 140 -2.04 36.91 -1.40
CA GLN A 140 -0.78 37.64 -1.65
C GLN A 140 0.43 36.96 -0.96
N THR A 141 0.24 36.38 0.22
CA THR A 141 1.31 35.72 0.98
C THR A 141 1.63 34.34 0.45
N THR A 142 0.61 33.57 0.03
CA THR A 142 0.76 32.16 -0.34
C THR A 142 1.00 31.93 -1.84
N ALA A 143 0.67 32.91 -2.70
CA ALA A 143 0.74 32.79 -4.15
C ALA A 143 2.11 32.36 -4.70
N LYS A 144 3.20 32.76 -4.04
CA LYS A 144 4.59 32.45 -4.45
C LYS A 144 5.18 31.27 -3.67
N SER A 145 4.41 30.63 -2.79
CA SER A 145 4.89 29.50 -1.99
C SER A 145 4.99 28.22 -2.82
N THR A 146 6.10 27.52 -2.74
CA THR A 146 6.30 26.22 -3.37
C THR A 146 5.33 25.17 -2.83
N ILE A 147 4.99 25.23 -1.53
CA ILE A 147 4.01 24.34 -0.91
C ILE A 147 2.64 24.55 -1.54
N THR A 148 2.20 25.81 -1.71
CA THR A 148 0.93 26.13 -2.38
C THR A 148 0.90 25.56 -3.79
N SER A 149 1.98 25.71 -4.55
CA SER A 149 2.07 25.14 -5.90
C SER A 149 1.94 23.63 -5.89
N SER A 150 2.69 22.93 -5.04
CA SER A 150 2.64 21.46 -4.95
C SER A 150 1.26 20.94 -4.53
N LEU A 151 0.57 21.63 -3.61
CA LEU A 151 -0.78 21.24 -3.20
C LEU A 151 -1.81 21.47 -4.31
N LEU A 152 -1.68 22.55 -5.08
CA LEU A 152 -2.52 22.78 -6.26
C LEU A 152 -2.24 21.76 -7.35
N ASP A 153 -0.95 21.37 -7.59
CA ASP A 153 -0.59 20.32 -8.53
C ASP A 153 -1.32 19.01 -8.19
N ALA A 154 -1.29 18.62 -6.93
CA ALA A 154 -1.96 17.40 -6.46
C ALA A 154 -3.49 17.47 -6.60
N LEU A 155 -4.11 18.60 -6.26
CA LEU A 155 -5.55 18.79 -6.42
C LEU A 155 -5.98 18.80 -7.89
N GLU A 156 -5.23 19.49 -8.76
CA GLU A 156 -5.51 19.57 -10.19
C GLU A 156 -5.34 18.20 -10.87
N SER A 157 -4.27 17.46 -10.54
CA SER A 157 -4.03 16.10 -11.04
C SER A 157 -5.18 15.18 -10.64
N THR A 158 -5.54 15.17 -9.36
CA THR A 158 -6.65 14.34 -8.86
C THR A 158 -8.00 14.71 -9.51
N ALA A 159 -8.23 16.00 -9.77
CA ALA A 159 -9.42 16.46 -10.48
C ALA A 159 -9.42 16.04 -11.96
N HIS A 160 -8.25 16.07 -12.61
CA HIS A 160 -8.09 15.61 -13.98
C HIS A 160 -8.38 14.10 -14.11
N GLU A 161 -8.00 13.32 -13.14
CA GLU A 161 -8.26 11.88 -13.06
C GLU A 161 -9.69 11.54 -12.60
N GLY A 162 -10.50 12.57 -12.25
CA GLY A 162 -11.90 12.38 -11.82
C GLY A 162 -12.07 11.98 -10.36
N GLY A 163 -11.00 12.01 -9.55
CA GLY A 163 -11.03 11.67 -8.13
C GLY A 163 -11.74 12.69 -7.26
N ILE A 164 -11.80 13.95 -7.71
CA ILE A 164 -12.52 15.05 -7.09
C ILE A 164 -13.08 16.00 -8.15
N VAL A 165 -14.01 16.87 -7.74
CA VAL A 165 -14.30 18.12 -8.43
C VAL A 165 -13.57 19.23 -7.69
N LEU A 166 -12.64 19.90 -8.36
CA LEU A 166 -11.90 21.01 -7.78
C LEU A 166 -12.62 22.31 -8.03
N GLN A 167 -13.07 22.94 -6.93
CA GLN A 167 -13.75 24.24 -6.95
C GLN A 167 -12.94 25.28 -6.18
N CYS A 168 -13.01 26.52 -6.65
CA CYS A 168 -12.42 27.66 -5.96
C CYS A 168 -13.52 28.67 -5.65
N GLU A 169 -13.68 29.00 -4.38
CA GLU A 169 -14.50 30.12 -3.91
C GLU A 169 -13.58 31.27 -3.56
N GLY A 170 -13.84 32.46 -4.11
CA GLY A 170 -12.94 33.58 -3.92
C GLY A 170 -13.54 34.93 -4.26
N VAL A 171 -12.66 35.92 -4.21
CA VAL A 171 -12.97 37.32 -4.54
C VAL A 171 -11.89 37.86 -5.45
N ILE A 172 -12.30 38.53 -6.52
CA ILE A 172 -11.43 39.31 -7.41
C ILE A 172 -11.66 40.81 -7.14
N LEU A 173 -10.57 41.55 -6.98
CA LEU A 173 -10.57 43.00 -6.94
C LEU A 173 -10.37 43.54 -8.36
N LYS A 174 -11.34 44.28 -8.88
CA LYS A 174 -11.28 44.92 -10.19
C LYS A 174 -11.92 46.29 -10.14
N ASP A 175 -11.23 47.32 -10.60
CA ASP A 175 -11.73 48.71 -10.61
C ASP A 175 -12.28 49.16 -9.25
N ASP A 176 -11.50 48.88 -8.18
CA ASP A 176 -11.86 49.12 -6.76
C ASP A 176 -13.17 48.44 -6.29
N LYS A 177 -13.65 47.44 -7.05
CA LYS A 177 -14.83 46.65 -6.70
C LYS A 177 -14.44 45.20 -6.41
N THR A 178 -15.02 44.67 -5.36
CA THR A 178 -14.86 43.24 -5.00
C THR A 178 -15.95 42.44 -5.75
N LEU A 179 -15.49 41.46 -6.53
CA LEU A 179 -16.34 40.55 -7.30
C LEU A 179 -16.21 39.13 -6.74
N PRO A 180 -17.25 38.59 -6.09
CA PRO A 180 -17.22 37.20 -5.65
C PRO A 180 -17.21 36.27 -6.87
N VAL A 181 -16.36 35.26 -6.82
CA VAL A 181 -16.23 34.27 -7.89
C VAL A 181 -16.32 32.86 -7.35
N MET A 182 -16.95 32.00 -8.13
CA MET A 182 -16.93 30.56 -7.94
C MET A 182 -16.41 29.95 -9.24
N LEU A 183 -15.25 29.30 -9.15
CA LEU A 183 -14.56 28.70 -10.29
C LEU A 183 -14.52 27.20 -10.14
N GLN A 184 -14.60 26.48 -11.26
CA GLN A 184 -14.44 25.03 -11.31
C GLN A 184 -13.33 24.68 -12.28
N PHE A 185 -12.46 23.75 -11.88
CA PHE A 185 -11.36 23.27 -12.70
C PHE A 185 -11.86 22.33 -13.80
N SER A 186 -11.42 22.59 -15.04
CA SER A 186 -11.66 21.73 -16.20
C SER A 186 -10.57 22.01 -17.25
N GLY A 187 -9.29 21.68 -16.91
CA GLY A 187 -8.13 22.10 -17.71
C GLY A 187 -7.80 23.59 -17.63
N GLY A 188 -8.52 24.33 -16.80
CA GLY A 188 -8.47 25.73 -16.44
C GLY A 188 -9.61 26.03 -15.49
N TYR A 189 -9.64 27.19 -14.87
CA TYR A 189 -10.62 27.60 -13.86
C TYR A 189 -11.75 28.39 -14.53
N LYS A 190 -12.87 27.75 -14.78
CA LYS A 190 -14.05 28.34 -15.41
C LYS A 190 -15.01 28.87 -14.35
N SER A 191 -15.56 30.06 -14.59
CA SER A 191 -16.63 30.59 -13.73
C SER A 191 -17.87 29.69 -13.81
N VAL A 192 -18.43 29.33 -12.67
CA VAL A 192 -19.66 28.52 -12.58
C VAL A 192 -20.90 29.31 -13.05
N LYS A 193 -20.86 30.65 -12.92
CA LYS A 193 -21.96 31.56 -13.27
C LYS A 193 -21.65 32.54 -14.40
N GLY A 194 -20.58 32.35 -15.14
CA GLY A 194 -20.15 33.25 -16.20
C GLY A 194 -19.25 32.56 -17.24
N GLU A 195 -18.85 33.32 -18.26
CA GLU A 195 -18.02 32.81 -19.33
C GLU A 195 -16.49 32.94 -19.08
N GLN A 196 -16.10 33.56 -17.96
CA GLN A 196 -14.70 33.84 -17.66
C GLN A 196 -13.97 32.54 -17.34
N THR A 197 -12.77 32.44 -17.92
CA THR A 197 -11.84 31.34 -17.65
C THR A 197 -10.50 31.93 -17.27
N TYR A 198 -9.86 31.37 -16.23
CA TYR A 198 -8.56 31.78 -15.75
C TYR A 198 -7.62 30.58 -15.82
N SER A 199 -6.39 30.83 -16.20
CA SER A 199 -5.32 29.85 -15.94
C SER A 199 -4.89 29.94 -14.47
N ARG A 200 -4.28 28.87 -13.95
CA ARG A 200 -3.66 28.90 -12.62
C ARG A 200 -2.64 30.03 -12.50
N ALA A 201 -1.81 30.23 -13.52
CA ALA A 201 -0.80 31.29 -13.52
C ALA A 201 -1.43 32.68 -13.35
N GLN A 202 -2.51 32.98 -14.06
CA GLN A 202 -3.25 34.24 -13.90
C GLN A 202 -3.79 34.43 -12.49
N LEU A 203 -4.39 33.38 -11.87
CA LEU A 203 -4.91 33.49 -10.51
C LEU A 203 -3.79 33.71 -9.49
N LEU A 204 -2.64 33.05 -9.65
CA LEU A 204 -1.48 33.23 -8.78
C LEU A 204 -0.86 34.62 -8.93
N GLU A 205 -0.78 35.16 -10.17
CA GLU A 205 -0.31 36.49 -10.43
C GLU A 205 -1.22 37.55 -9.80
N MET A 206 -2.54 37.45 -10.06
CA MET A 206 -3.55 38.33 -9.44
C MET A 206 -3.49 38.28 -7.91
N ALA A 207 -3.28 37.09 -7.34
CA ALA A 207 -3.15 36.93 -5.90
C ALA A 207 -1.87 37.58 -5.37
N ALA A 208 -0.74 37.44 -6.07
CA ALA A 208 0.53 38.06 -5.71
C ALA A 208 0.46 39.59 -5.71
N GLU A 209 -0.37 40.15 -6.59
CA GLU A 209 -0.66 41.57 -6.68
C GLU A 209 -1.71 42.06 -5.65
N GLY A 210 -2.36 41.14 -4.93
CA GLY A 210 -3.44 41.44 -3.99
C GLY A 210 -4.81 41.60 -4.63
N ASN A 211 -4.95 41.27 -5.92
CA ASN A 211 -6.18 41.42 -6.71
C ASN A 211 -7.06 40.16 -6.67
N PHE A 212 -6.61 39.08 -6.03
CA PHE A 212 -7.36 37.84 -5.87
C PHE A 212 -7.07 37.18 -4.53
N ILE A 213 -8.12 36.64 -3.94
CA ILE A 213 -8.05 35.69 -2.85
C ILE A 213 -9.05 34.57 -3.12
N GLY A 214 -8.63 33.31 -3.03
CA GLY A 214 -9.51 32.19 -3.25
C GLY A 214 -9.09 30.94 -2.51
N THR A 215 -10.06 30.14 -2.09
CA THR A 215 -9.87 28.84 -1.46
C THR A 215 -10.29 27.75 -2.43
N PHE A 216 -9.32 26.94 -2.82
CA PHE A 216 -9.49 25.79 -3.67
C PHE A 216 -9.85 24.59 -2.81
N THR A 217 -10.95 23.92 -3.11
CA THR A 217 -11.48 22.80 -2.32
C THR A 217 -11.72 21.59 -3.21
N GLY A 218 -11.18 20.44 -2.83
CA GLY A 218 -11.49 19.15 -3.42
C GLY A 218 -12.85 18.66 -2.92
N ARG A 219 -13.87 18.68 -3.78
CA ARG A 219 -15.21 18.19 -3.49
C ARG A 219 -15.41 16.83 -4.17
N HIS A 220 -16.36 16.02 -3.71
CA HIS A 220 -16.74 14.85 -4.49
C HIS A 220 -17.48 15.27 -5.78
N GLY A 221 -17.47 14.37 -6.78
CA GLY A 221 -18.07 14.64 -8.07
C GLY A 221 -19.59 14.85 -7.97
N GLU A 222 -20.14 15.65 -8.88
CA GLU A 222 -21.59 15.89 -8.98
C GLU A 222 -22.40 14.60 -9.21
N ASN A 223 -21.75 13.59 -9.76
CA ASN A 223 -22.30 12.26 -10.01
C ASN A 223 -21.95 11.24 -8.92
N ALA A 224 -21.39 11.66 -7.79
CA ALA A 224 -21.19 10.77 -6.65
C ALA A 224 -22.54 10.31 -6.16
N ASP A 225 -22.84 9.07 -6.44
CA ASP A 225 -24.12 8.47 -6.12
C ASP A 225 -24.05 7.89 -4.70
N TYR A 226 -24.63 8.59 -3.76
CA TYR A 226 -24.71 8.16 -2.37
C TYR A 226 -25.64 6.98 -2.15
N ASP A 227 -26.59 6.75 -3.07
CA ASP A 227 -27.50 5.62 -3.01
C ASP A 227 -26.78 4.32 -3.41
N HIS A 228 -25.61 4.42 -4.09
CA HIS A 228 -24.79 3.27 -4.41
C HIS A 228 -23.64 3.12 -3.42
N PRO A 229 -23.51 1.93 -2.82
CA PRO A 229 -22.45 1.66 -1.89
C PRO A 229 -21.05 1.82 -2.52
N GLN A 230 -20.08 2.16 -1.68
CA GLN A 230 -18.68 2.17 -2.07
C GLN A 230 -18.26 0.83 -2.73
N PRO A 231 -17.50 0.84 -3.82
CA PRO A 231 -16.93 -0.38 -4.38
C PRO A 231 -16.08 -1.10 -3.33
N ALA A 232 -16.07 -2.41 -3.38
CA ALA A 232 -15.35 -3.23 -2.43
C ALA A 232 -14.59 -4.34 -3.14
N LEU A 233 -13.34 -4.59 -2.75
CA LEU A 233 -12.46 -5.62 -3.29
C LEU A 233 -11.99 -6.55 -2.18
N TRP A 234 -11.98 -7.87 -2.43
CA TRP A 234 -11.45 -8.86 -1.50
C TRP A 234 -10.94 -10.11 -2.24
N THR A 235 -10.32 -11.03 -1.51
CA THR A 235 -9.88 -12.31 -2.08
C THR A 235 -11.08 -13.16 -2.48
N LEU A 236 -10.89 -14.11 -3.40
CA LEU A 236 -11.96 -14.97 -3.92
C LEU A 236 -12.80 -15.63 -2.82
N GLY A 237 -14.09 -15.71 -3.08
CA GLY A 237 -15.09 -16.37 -2.26
C GLY A 237 -16.08 -15.42 -1.59
N PRO A 238 -17.13 -15.99 -0.95
CA PRO A 238 -18.13 -15.20 -0.26
C PRO A 238 -17.53 -14.39 0.91
N ILE A 239 -17.86 -13.12 1.02
CA ILE A 239 -17.29 -12.21 2.02
C ILE A 239 -17.49 -12.68 3.47
N HIS A 240 -18.59 -13.37 3.75
CA HIS A 240 -18.98 -13.85 5.09
C HIS A 240 -18.43 -15.22 5.46
N SER A 241 -17.84 -15.94 4.53
CA SER A 241 -17.34 -17.31 4.76
C SER A 241 -15.85 -17.47 4.46
N GLN A 242 -15.12 -16.37 4.35
CA GLN A 242 -13.67 -16.44 4.15
C GLN A 242 -12.98 -17.04 5.39
N ARG A 243 -12.30 -18.15 5.19
CA ARG A 243 -11.56 -18.89 6.23
C ARG A 243 -10.12 -19.15 5.76
N GLY A 244 -9.24 -19.38 6.73
CA GLY A 244 -7.84 -19.72 6.45
C GLY A 244 -7.02 -18.49 6.05
N ARG A 245 -5.80 -18.74 5.57
CA ARG A 245 -4.84 -17.72 5.19
C ARG A 245 -5.30 -16.96 3.95
N GLN A 246 -5.23 -15.64 3.95
CA GLN A 246 -5.49 -14.84 2.77
C GLN A 246 -4.42 -15.11 1.71
N LYS A 247 -4.85 -15.26 0.46
CA LYS A 247 -3.96 -15.40 -0.69
C LYS A 247 -4.23 -14.25 -1.64
N PHE A 248 -3.23 -13.42 -1.85
CA PHE A 248 -3.30 -12.31 -2.77
C PHE A 248 -2.83 -12.72 -4.17
N PRO A 249 -3.40 -12.10 -5.23
CA PRO A 249 -3.01 -12.39 -6.61
C PRO A 249 -1.52 -12.14 -6.85
N LYS A 250 -0.92 -12.95 -7.72
CA LYS A 250 0.44 -12.78 -8.22
C LYS A 250 0.38 -12.65 -9.74
N LEU A 251 0.96 -11.58 -10.25
CA LEU A 251 1.11 -11.31 -11.68
C LEU A 251 2.58 -11.45 -12.06
N ALA A 252 2.86 -11.95 -13.26
CA ALA A 252 4.23 -12.15 -13.73
C ALA A 252 4.24 -12.31 -15.26
N GLY A 253 5.20 -11.71 -15.95
CA GLY A 253 5.37 -11.86 -17.39
C GLY A 253 4.10 -11.57 -18.18
N ASP A 254 3.62 -12.53 -18.95
CA ASP A 254 2.39 -12.40 -19.74
C ASP A 254 1.11 -12.59 -18.90
N ASN A 255 1.21 -13.11 -17.69
CA ASN A 255 0.08 -13.22 -16.78
C ASN A 255 -0.24 -11.86 -16.14
N LYS A 256 -1.01 -11.05 -16.84
CA LYS A 256 -1.41 -9.69 -16.44
C LYS A 256 -2.84 -9.65 -15.89
N THR A 257 -3.49 -10.79 -15.73
CA THR A 257 -4.88 -10.88 -15.28
C THR A 257 -4.96 -11.42 -13.86
N MET A 258 -5.68 -10.69 -13.01
CA MET A 258 -6.03 -11.15 -11.68
C MET A 258 -7.54 -11.44 -11.60
N THR A 259 -7.88 -12.52 -10.90
CA THR A 259 -9.27 -12.83 -10.54
C THR A 259 -9.43 -12.65 -9.04
N ILE A 260 -10.35 -11.77 -8.66
CA ILE A 260 -10.67 -11.43 -7.29
C ILE A 260 -12.18 -11.37 -7.10
N SER A 261 -12.64 -11.02 -5.92
CA SER A 261 -14.03 -10.66 -5.69
C SER A 261 -14.19 -9.15 -5.62
N GLY A 262 -15.24 -8.63 -6.24
CA GLY A 262 -15.57 -7.22 -6.24
C GLY A 262 -17.07 -6.99 -6.28
N ARG A 263 -17.56 -5.98 -5.53
CA ARG A 263 -18.98 -5.63 -5.46
C ARG A 263 -19.16 -4.13 -5.59
N HIS A 264 -20.33 -3.73 -6.08
CA HIS A 264 -20.71 -2.32 -6.28
C HIS A 264 -19.81 -1.58 -7.28
N ILE A 265 -19.25 -2.32 -8.23
CA ILE A 265 -18.46 -1.76 -9.32
C ILE A 265 -19.41 -1.40 -10.46
N ARG A 266 -19.32 -0.17 -10.93
CA ARG A 266 -20.19 0.38 -11.97
C ARG A 266 -19.52 0.33 -13.34
N GLU A 267 -20.31 0.34 -14.38
CA GLU A 267 -19.81 0.53 -15.74
C GLU A 267 -19.05 1.86 -15.85
N GLY A 268 -17.92 1.88 -16.52
CA GLY A 268 -17.04 3.05 -16.60
C GLY A 268 -16.10 3.23 -15.40
N ALA A 269 -16.08 2.29 -14.45
CA ALA A 269 -15.12 2.33 -13.35
C ALA A 269 -13.68 2.24 -13.85
N GLN A 270 -12.76 2.91 -13.15
CA GLN A 270 -11.34 3.01 -13.50
C GLN A 270 -10.50 2.15 -12.57
N ILE A 271 -9.37 1.70 -13.10
CA ILE A 271 -8.37 0.91 -12.35
C ILE A 271 -7.29 1.86 -11.87
N LEU A 272 -6.96 1.79 -10.58
CA LEU A 272 -5.82 2.52 -10.01
C LEU A 272 -4.86 1.52 -9.37
N VAL A 273 -3.58 1.78 -9.55
CA VAL A 273 -2.49 1.07 -8.89
C VAL A 273 -1.62 2.09 -8.20
N ASP A 274 -1.38 1.89 -6.90
CA ASP A 274 -0.58 2.79 -6.05
C ASP A 274 -1.04 4.26 -6.14
N GLY A 275 -2.36 4.47 -6.15
CA GLY A 275 -2.98 5.79 -6.25
C GLY A 275 -3.13 6.35 -7.67
N HIS A 276 -2.46 5.78 -8.65
CA HIS A 276 -2.45 6.29 -10.03
C HIS A 276 -3.35 5.48 -10.97
N LYS A 277 -4.05 6.19 -11.86
CA LYS A 277 -4.84 5.57 -12.91
C LYS A 277 -3.95 4.80 -13.87
N VAL A 278 -4.32 3.55 -14.15
CA VAL A 278 -3.63 2.68 -15.11
C VAL A 278 -4.57 2.18 -16.19
N GLU A 279 -4.01 1.86 -17.36
CA GLU A 279 -4.77 1.25 -18.44
C GLU A 279 -4.99 -0.24 -18.17
N GLY A 280 -6.19 -0.70 -18.47
CA GLY A 280 -6.56 -2.09 -18.29
C GLY A 280 -8.03 -2.32 -18.63
N SER A 281 -8.49 -3.55 -18.42
CA SER A 281 -9.89 -3.92 -18.59
C SER A 281 -10.42 -4.61 -17.35
N MET A 282 -11.71 -4.44 -17.09
CA MET A 282 -12.44 -5.11 -16.02
C MET A 282 -13.60 -5.89 -16.60
N LYS A 283 -13.76 -7.13 -16.14
CA LYS A 283 -14.91 -7.98 -16.47
C LYS A 283 -15.59 -8.40 -15.18
N ILE A 284 -16.82 -7.95 -15.02
CA ILE A 284 -17.68 -8.31 -13.90
C ILE A 284 -18.40 -9.59 -14.27
N GLY A 285 -18.21 -10.64 -13.49
CA GLY A 285 -18.86 -11.93 -13.64
C GLY A 285 -19.92 -12.16 -12.57
N ASP A 286 -20.50 -13.35 -12.58
CA ASP A 286 -21.48 -13.76 -11.58
C ASP A 286 -20.85 -13.95 -10.19
N LYS A 287 -21.68 -13.81 -9.15
CA LYS A 287 -21.29 -14.08 -7.74
C LYS A 287 -20.08 -13.27 -7.25
N ASP A 288 -20.08 -11.97 -7.54
CA ASP A 288 -19.02 -11.05 -7.16
C ASP A 288 -17.64 -11.33 -7.83
N ARG A 289 -17.57 -12.20 -8.83
CA ARG A 289 -16.31 -12.48 -9.54
C ARG A 289 -15.90 -11.25 -10.37
N LEU A 290 -14.66 -10.81 -10.18
CA LEU A 290 -14.07 -9.71 -10.91
C LEU A 290 -12.74 -10.15 -11.53
N GLU A 291 -12.61 -9.98 -12.83
CA GLU A 291 -11.37 -10.15 -13.56
C GLU A 291 -10.84 -8.79 -13.96
N ILE A 292 -9.59 -8.50 -13.57
CA ILE A 292 -8.89 -7.27 -13.92
C ILE A 292 -7.64 -7.63 -14.69
N THR A 293 -7.50 -7.09 -15.88
CA THR A 293 -6.32 -7.26 -16.74
C THR A 293 -5.62 -5.92 -16.88
N LEU A 294 -4.36 -5.83 -16.47
CA LEU A 294 -3.54 -4.65 -16.64
C LEU A 294 -2.89 -4.67 -18.04
N THR A 295 -2.87 -3.55 -18.73
CA THR A 295 -2.16 -3.43 -20.02
C THR A 295 -0.66 -3.57 -19.83
N GLN A 296 -0.13 -2.96 -18.75
CA GLN A 296 1.27 -3.03 -18.35
C GLN A 296 1.37 -3.37 -16.87
N LEU A 297 2.31 -4.25 -16.50
CA LEU A 297 2.58 -4.56 -15.11
C LEU A 297 3.40 -3.42 -14.47
N PRO A 298 3.10 -3.07 -13.21
CA PRO A 298 4.00 -2.22 -12.42
C PRO A 298 5.30 -2.98 -12.08
N PRO A 299 6.29 -2.31 -11.48
CA PRO A 299 7.55 -2.94 -11.07
C PRO A 299 7.34 -4.17 -10.19
N ILE A 300 8.36 -5.04 -10.09
CA ILE A 300 8.29 -6.20 -9.18
C ILE A 300 8.17 -5.72 -7.74
N GLY A 301 7.15 -6.23 -7.03
CA GLY A 301 6.88 -5.85 -5.66
C GLY A 301 5.43 -6.06 -5.24
N MET A 302 5.10 -5.55 -4.07
CA MET A 302 3.74 -5.45 -3.56
C MET A 302 3.12 -4.14 -4.04
N HIS A 303 1.90 -4.21 -4.55
CA HIS A 303 1.15 -3.08 -5.07
C HIS A 303 -0.26 -3.02 -4.48
N PHE A 304 -0.87 -1.85 -4.53
CA PHE A 304 -2.23 -1.59 -4.05
C PHE A 304 -3.14 -1.27 -5.23
N LEU A 305 -4.12 -2.16 -5.41
CA LEU A 305 -5.19 -1.99 -6.39
C LEU A 305 -6.35 -1.23 -5.74
N GLN A 306 -6.88 -0.27 -6.44
CA GLN A 306 -8.20 0.32 -6.18
C GLN A 306 -9.03 0.35 -7.45
N VAL A 307 -10.34 0.36 -7.30
CA VAL A 307 -11.30 0.64 -8.37
C VAL A 307 -12.05 1.90 -8.00
N GLN A 308 -12.11 2.84 -8.91
CA GLN A 308 -12.85 4.08 -8.75
C GLN A 308 -14.11 4.04 -9.62
N ASN A 309 -15.27 4.17 -9.00
CA ASN A 309 -16.52 4.31 -9.75
C ASN A 309 -16.63 5.70 -10.40
N PRO A 310 -17.38 5.84 -11.49
CA PRO A 310 -17.79 7.16 -11.98
C PRO A 310 -18.40 7.96 -10.85
N GLY A 311 -17.96 9.22 -10.70
CA GLY A 311 -18.42 10.08 -9.61
C GLY A 311 -17.48 10.16 -8.40
N GLY A 312 -16.36 9.42 -8.41
CA GLY A 312 -15.26 9.64 -7.47
C GLY A 312 -15.15 8.70 -6.27
N LEU A 313 -16.09 7.76 -6.06
CA LEU A 313 -15.96 6.78 -4.97
C LEU A 313 -14.94 5.69 -5.30
N PHE A 314 -13.99 5.49 -4.37
CA PHE A 314 -12.94 4.50 -4.45
C PHE A 314 -13.27 3.24 -3.66
N SER A 315 -12.77 2.10 -4.10
CA SER A 315 -12.75 0.88 -3.31
C SER A 315 -11.76 1.00 -2.13
N ASN A 316 -11.79 0.00 -1.24
CA ASN A 316 -10.67 -0.23 -0.32
C ASN A 316 -9.39 -0.51 -1.11
N ASP A 317 -8.23 -0.26 -0.46
CA ASP A 317 -6.93 -0.72 -0.94
C ASP A 317 -6.90 -2.25 -0.94
N PHE A 318 -6.47 -2.86 -2.03
CA PHE A 318 -6.39 -4.31 -2.19
C PHE A 318 -4.99 -4.71 -2.65
N ILE A 319 -4.38 -5.67 -1.99
CA ILE A 319 -2.99 -6.09 -2.23
C ILE A 319 -2.91 -7.05 -3.40
N PHE A 320 -1.95 -6.83 -4.29
CA PHE A 320 -1.47 -7.84 -5.24
C PHE A 320 0.06 -7.76 -5.36
N HIS A 321 0.66 -8.79 -5.93
CA HIS A 321 2.10 -8.86 -6.11
C HIS A 321 2.44 -8.97 -7.58
N VAL A 322 3.47 -8.24 -8.01
CA VAL A 322 4.15 -8.50 -9.27
C VAL A 322 5.43 -9.26 -8.94
N THR A 323 5.58 -10.42 -9.54
CA THR A 323 6.75 -11.28 -9.36
C THR A 323 7.53 -11.37 -10.67
N ALA A 324 8.77 -11.83 -10.60
CA ALA A 324 9.48 -12.21 -11.82
C ALA A 324 8.69 -13.29 -12.57
N ASP A 325 8.88 -13.35 -13.87
CA ASP A 325 8.28 -14.38 -14.71
C ASP A 325 8.61 -15.77 -14.13
N THR A 326 7.59 -16.61 -13.93
CA THR A 326 7.76 -17.93 -13.33
C THR A 326 8.66 -18.81 -14.19
N VAL A 327 8.59 -18.72 -15.51
CA VAL A 327 9.45 -19.47 -16.44
C VAL A 327 10.90 -19.03 -16.30
N LEU A 328 11.16 -17.73 -16.28
CA LEU A 328 12.50 -17.17 -16.06
C LEU A 328 13.01 -17.50 -14.66
N GLN A 329 12.14 -17.48 -13.66
CA GLN A 329 12.53 -17.78 -12.28
C GLN A 329 12.87 -19.27 -12.10
N GLU A 330 12.12 -20.18 -12.73
CA GLU A 330 12.42 -21.61 -12.76
C GLU A 330 13.70 -21.91 -13.54
N ALA A 331 13.92 -21.22 -14.67
CA ALA A 331 15.16 -21.31 -15.43
C ALA A 331 16.36 -20.84 -14.61
N LEU A 332 16.21 -19.71 -13.88
CA LEU A 332 17.23 -19.23 -12.93
C LEU A 332 17.51 -20.30 -11.87
N GLY A 333 16.47 -20.87 -11.25
CA GLY A 333 16.62 -21.92 -10.22
C GLY A 333 17.39 -23.15 -10.74
N THR A 334 17.03 -23.60 -11.93
CA THR A 334 17.72 -24.72 -12.58
C THR A 334 19.17 -24.39 -12.85
N ALA A 335 19.45 -23.23 -13.44
CA ALA A 335 20.83 -22.78 -13.74
C ALA A 335 21.67 -22.62 -12.47
N VAL A 336 21.11 -22.06 -11.40
CA VAL A 336 21.75 -21.93 -10.09
C VAL A 336 22.09 -23.31 -9.51
N ARG A 337 21.16 -24.25 -9.56
CA ARG A 337 21.32 -25.61 -9.03
C ARG A 337 22.47 -26.36 -9.73
N ILE A 338 22.53 -26.28 -11.06
CA ILE A 338 23.60 -26.96 -11.83
C ILE A 338 24.92 -26.19 -11.89
N GLY A 339 24.93 -24.91 -11.46
CA GLY A 339 26.12 -24.06 -11.47
C GLY A 339 26.42 -23.40 -12.82
N ASP A 340 25.44 -23.33 -13.72
CA ASP A 340 25.62 -22.71 -15.03
C ASP A 340 25.56 -21.16 -14.92
N ARG A 341 26.75 -20.59 -14.73
CA ARG A 341 26.92 -19.14 -14.57
C ARG A 341 26.44 -18.35 -15.79
N SER A 342 26.58 -18.90 -17.02
CA SER A 342 26.15 -18.21 -18.23
C SER A 342 24.63 -18.04 -18.26
N VAL A 343 23.91 -19.14 -18.06
CA VAL A 343 22.44 -19.15 -18.02
C VAL A 343 21.90 -18.32 -16.83
N VAL A 344 22.59 -18.34 -15.67
CA VAL A 344 22.26 -17.45 -14.55
C VAL A 344 22.37 -15.98 -14.96
N GLN A 345 23.46 -15.61 -15.66
CA GLN A 345 23.63 -14.24 -16.14
C GLN A 345 22.57 -13.84 -17.16
N GLU A 346 22.25 -14.72 -18.10
CA GLU A 346 21.22 -14.50 -19.13
C GLU A 346 19.82 -14.36 -18.54
N THR A 347 19.42 -15.25 -17.62
CA THR A 347 18.12 -15.20 -16.97
C THR A 347 17.95 -13.96 -16.10
N LEU A 348 19.01 -13.53 -15.37
CA LEU A 348 19.00 -12.28 -14.62
C LEU A 348 18.90 -11.05 -15.54
N ALA A 349 19.61 -11.08 -16.69
CA ALA A 349 19.52 -10.01 -17.69
C ALA A 349 18.14 -9.96 -18.35
N ALA A 350 17.46 -11.09 -18.50
CA ALA A 350 16.09 -11.20 -19.02
C ALA A 350 15.01 -10.78 -17.99
N GLY A 351 15.39 -10.49 -16.73
CA GLY A 351 14.47 -9.99 -15.73
C GLY A 351 14.14 -10.96 -14.60
N ALA A 352 14.78 -12.13 -14.51
CA ALA A 352 14.67 -12.97 -13.32
C ALA A 352 15.16 -12.22 -12.08
N ASN A 353 14.48 -12.40 -10.96
CA ASN A 353 14.80 -11.71 -9.72
C ASN A 353 15.63 -12.61 -8.80
N PRO A 354 16.89 -12.23 -8.44
CA PRO A 354 17.72 -13.03 -7.56
C PRO A 354 17.19 -13.18 -6.13
N ASN A 355 16.21 -12.35 -5.75
CA ASN A 355 15.64 -12.32 -4.40
C ASN A 355 14.27 -13.01 -4.29
N GLN A 356 13.70 -13.43 -5.41
CA GLN A 356 12.48 -14.24 -5.42
C GLN A 356 12.84 -15.73 -5.26
N PRO A 357 11.95 -16.55 -4.69
CA PRO A 357 12.15 -17.99 -4.63
C PRO A 357 12.36 -18.58 -6.04
N VAL A 358 13.35 -19.42 -6.19
CA VAL A 358 13.68 -20.14 -7.44
C VAL A 358 13.23 -21.61 -7.41
N GLU A 359 13.05 -22.17 -6.20
CA GLU A 359 12.52 -23.49 -5.93
C GLU A 359 11.55 -23.39 -4.75
N THR A 360 10.94 -24.48 -4.35
CA THR A 360 9.97 -24.50 -3.25
C THR A 360 10.55 -23.84 -2.00
N GLY A 361 10.22 -22.56 -1.78
CA GLY A 361 10.61 -21.77 -0.64
C GLY A 361 12.09 -21.32 -0.56
N ASN A 362 12.94 -21.67 -1.51
CA ASN A 362 14.36 -21.34 -1.48
C ASN A 362 14.70 -20.13 -2.37
N THR A 363 15.54 -19.22 -1.84
CA THR A 363 16.12 -18.14 -2.63
C THR A 363 17.27 -18.65 -3.52
N ALA A 364 17.61 -17.93 -4.59
CA ALA A 364 18.72 -18.27 -5.45
C ALA A 364 20.06 -18.42 -4.66
N LEU A 365 20.29 -17.54 -3.68
CA LEU A 365 21.48 -17.63 -2.80
C LEU A 365 21.44 -18.88 -1.90
N SER A 366 20.27 -19.25 -1.36
CA SER A 366 20.13 -20.47 -0.55
C SER A 366 20.35 -21.72 -1.40
N THR A 367 19.82 -21.75 -2.63
CA THR A 367 20.04 -22.84 -3.58
C THR A 367 21.53 -22.96 -3.98
N ALA A 368 22.18 -21.84 -4.29
CA ALA A 368 23.62 -21.82 -4.58
C ALA A 368 24.45 -22.31 -3.40
N ALA A 369 24.10 -21.91 -2.17
CA ALA A 369 24.76 -22.36 -0.94
C ALA A 369 24.60 -23.88 -0.75
N PHE A 370 23.40 -24.40 -0.92
CA PHE A 370 23.12 -25.84 -0.78
C PHE A 370 23.94 -26.68 -1.75
N HIS A 371 23.95 -26.28 -3.02
CA HIS A 371 24.69 -27.01 -4.07
C HIS A 371 26.21 -26.69 -4.17
N GLY A 372 26.72 -25.75 -3.36
CA GLY A 372 28.13 -25.38 -3.35
C GLY A 372 28.59 -24.56 -4.56
N GLN A 373 27.70 -23.80 -5.18
CA GLN A 373 27.97 -23.08 -6.43
C GLN A 373 28.60 -21.70 -6.16
N LEU A 374 29.90 -21.68 -5.86
CA LEU A 374 30.63 -20.48 -5.43
C LEU A 374 30.62 -19.36 -6.48
N ASP A 375 30.86 -19.67 -7.76
CA ASP A 375 30.91 -18.65 -8.82
C ASP A 375 29.52 -18.05 -9.14
N VAL A 376 28.51 -18.90 -9.05
CA VAL A 376 27.11 -18.47 -9.14
C VAL A 376 26.73 -17.59 -7.94
N MET A 377 27.16 -17.96 -6.73
CA MET A 377 26.98 -17.17 -5.50
C MET A 377 27.56 -15.75 -5.67
N ARG A 378 28.78 -15.64 -6.19
CA ARG A 378 29.45 -14.34 -6.48
C ARG A 378 28.60 -13.51 -7.43
N LEU A 379 28.16 -14.11 -8.55
CA LEU A 379 27.35 -13.44 -9.55
C LEU A 379 26.00 -12.97 -8.99
N LEU A 380 25.31 -13.80 -8.23
CA LEU A 380 24.03 -13.43 -7.60
C LEU A 380 24.18 -12.24 -6.65
N LEU A 381 25.24 -12.22 -5.83
CA LEU A 381 25.54 -11.10 -4.93
C LEU A 381 25.89 -9.82 -5.71
N GLU A 382 26.65 -9.91 -6.80
CA GLU A 382 26.96 -8.79 -7.71
C GLU A 382 25.69 -8.23 -8.38
N LYS A 383 24.71 -9.08 -8.65
CA LYS A 383 23.43 -8.71 -9.27
C LYS A 383 22.34 -8.34 -8.26
N GLY A 384 22.71 -8.01 -7.03
CA GLY A 384 21.80 -7.49 -6.02
C GLY A 384 21.08 -8.55 -5.18
N GLY A 385 21.61 -9.77 -5.15
CA GLY A 385 21.14 -10.80 -4.20
C GLY A 385 21.31 -10.35 -2.77
N LYS A 386 20.24 -10.37 -1.98
CA LYS A 386 20.23 -9.98 -0.57
C LYS A 386 20.90 -11.06 0.29
N VAL A 387 22.10 -10.77 0.80
CA VAL A 387 22.93 -11.73 1.54
C VAL A 387 22.26 -12.37 2.75
N ASN A 388 21.31 -11.68 3.38
CA ASN A 388 20.55 -12.13 4.55
C ASN A 388 19.09 -12.50 4.26
N ALA A 389 18.71 -12.66 2.97
CA ALA A 389 17.36 -13.10 2.61
C ALA A 389 17.11 -14.52 3.15
N THR A 390 15.95 -14.75 3.72
CA THR A 390 15.59 -16.05 4.30
C THR A 390 14.74 -16.88 3.34
N ASN A 391 14.92 -18.21 3.40
CA ASN A 391 13.98 -19.15 2.80
C ASN A 391 12.73 -19.33 3.68
N GLU A 392 11.80 -20.20 3.29
CA GLU A 392 10.55 -20.45 4.03
C GLU A 392 10.76 -20.97 5.45
N ASP A 393 11.89 -21.64 5.72
CA ASP A 393 12.27 -22.12 7.06
C ASP A 393 12.93 -21.02 7.91
N GLY A 394 13.09 -19.82 7.37
CA GLY A 394 13.82 -18.72 8.00
C GLY A 394 15.35 -18.84 7.90
N ASN A 395 15.88 -19.83 7.17
CA ASN A 395 17.31 -19.98 7.00
C ASN A 395 17.85 -18.93 6.02
N THR A 396 18.93 -18.23 6.42
CA THR A 396 19.73 -17.40 5.51
C THR A 396 20.65 -18.28 4.66
N PRO A 397 21.23 -17.77 3.55
CA PRO A 397 22.27 -18.48 2.82
C PRO A 397 23.45 -18.92 3.69
N LEU A 398 23.77 -18.16 4.75
CA LEU A 398 24.82 -18.52 5.70
C LEU A 398 24.46 -19.76 6.53
N HIS A 399 23.18 -19.88 7.01
CA HIS A 399 22.70 -21.09 7.69
C HIS A 399 22.85 -22.32 6.77
N VAL A 400 22.41 -22.19 5.51
CA VAL A 400 22.49 -23.29 4.54
C VAL A 400 23.93 -23.66 4.23
N ALA A 401 24.82 -22.67 4.00
CA ALA A 401 26.25 -22.91 3.71
C ALA A 401 26.95 -23.57 4.89
N ALA A 402 26.69 -23.13 6.12
CA ALA A 402 27.25 -23.71 7.34
C ALA A 402 26.80 -25.17 7.52
N PHE A 403 25.49 -25.41 7.44
CA PHE A 403 24.92 -26.75 7.54
C PHE A 403 25.49 -27.73 6.48
N MET A 404 25.69 -27.24 5.25
CA MET A 404 26.25 -28.03 4.16
C MET A 404 27.79 -28.11 4.14
N GLY A 405 28.46 -27.49 5.11
CA GLY A 405 29.93 -27.46 5.20
C GLY A 405 30.62 -26.74 4.05
N ARG A 406 30.02 -25.73 3.44
CA ARG A 406 30.50 -24.97 2.28
C ARG A 406 31.47 -23.86 2.72
N THR A 407 32.68 -24.18 3.17
CA THR A 407 33.63 -23.26 3.80
C THR A 407 33.87 -21.99 2.95
N GLU A 408 34.14 -22.12 1.66
CA GLU A 408 34.44 -21.00 0.77
C GLU A 408 33.22 -20.07 0.59
N ILE A 409 32.02 -20.64 0.55
CA ILE A 409 30.75 -19.88 0.49
C ILE A 409 30.52 -19.17 1.83
N VAL A 410 30.74 -19.81 2.97
CA VAL A 410 30.70 -19.20 4.30
C VAL A 410 31.59 -17.96 4.35
N GLN A 411 32.87 -18.11 3.94
CA GLN A 411 33.83 -17.01 3.90
C GLN A 411 33.36 -15.87 3.00
N LEU A 412 32.84 -16.19 1.82
CA LEU A 412 32.33 -15.21 0.88
C LEU A 412 31.11 -14.45 1.49
N LEU A 413 30.15 -15.16 2.06
CA LEU A 413 28.96 -14.57 2.66
C LEU A 413 29.32 -13.65 3.83
N LEU A 414 30.23 -14.05 4.70
CA LEU A 414 30.73 -13.22 5.80
C LEU A 414 31.44 -11.96 5.28
N ALA A 415 32.25 -12.07 4.24
CA ALA A 415 32.93 -10.95 3.60
C ALA A 415 31.92 -9.99 2.95
N LYS A 416 30.70 -10.44 2.60
CA LYS A 416 29.61 -9.66 2.04
C LYS A 416 28.59 -9.19 3.09
N GLY A 417 28.89 -9.33 4.38
CA GLY A 417 28.06 -8.82 5.48
C GLY A 417 26.92 -9.74 5.90
N ALA A 418 27.07 -11.05 5.72
CA ALA A 418 26.10 -12.00 6.27
C ALA A 418 26.08 -11.93 7.80
N SER A 419 24.88 -11.91 8.36
CA SER A 419 24.66 -11.85 9.81
C SER A 419 24.87 -13.22 10.45
N ILE A 420 25.83 -13.32 11.37
CA ILE A 420 26.08 -14.53 12.20
C ILE A 420 25.07 -14.66 13.35
N THR A 421 24.36 -13.58 13.69
CA THR A 421 23.46 -13.54 14.83
C THR A 421 21.99 -13.70 14.42
N GLN A 422 21.69 -13.67 13.13
CA GLN A 422 20.34 -13.88 12.65
C GLN A 422 19.88 -15.30 12.97
N ARG A 423 18.66 -15.42 13.51
CA ARG A 423 18.09 -16.71 13.87
C ARG A 423 17.11 -17.19 12.81
N ASN A 424 17.14 -18.51 12.54
CA ASN A 424 16.18 -19.15 11.64
C ASN A 424 14.82 -19.43 12.32
N GLY A 425 13.91 -20.10 11.62
CA GLY A 425 12.60 -20.48 12.15
C GLY A 425 12.64 -21.40 13.38
N ARG A 426 13.77 -22.07 13.64
CA ARG A 426 14.01 -22.88 14.85
C ARG A 426 14.72 -22.11 15.96
N ARG A 427 14.98 -20.80 15.76
CA ARG A 427 15.74 -19.91 16.63
C ARG A 427 17.23 -20.24 16.75
N GLU A 428 17.77 -20.98 15.80
CA GLU A 428 19.20 -21.34 15.69
C GLU A 428 19.94 -20.26 14.88
N THR A 429 21.19 -19.99 15.21
CA THR A 429 22.08 -19.17 14.40
C THR A 429 22.85 -20.06 13.42
N ALA A 430 23.58 -19.48 12.45
CA ALA A 430 24.37 -20.25 11.47
C ALA A 430 25.56 -20.97 12.09
N ILE A 431 25.89 -20.74 13.35
CA ILE A 431 26.98 -21.35 14.10
C ILE A 431 26.50 -22.32 15.20
N ASP A 432 25.21 -22.39 15.46
CA ASP A 432 24.63 -23.43 16.33
C ASP A 432 24.57 -24.77 15.58
#